data_4bb3b3226b15f813c17236a64a75b1b2
#
_entry.id   4bb3b3226b15f813c17236a64a75b1b2
#
_cell.length_a   1.000
_cell.length_b   1.000
_cell.length_c   1.000
_cell.angle_alpha   90.00
_cell.angle_beta   90.00
_cell.angle_gamma   90.00
#
_symmetry.space_group_name_H-M   'P 1'
#
loop_
_entity.id
_entity.type
_entity.pdbx_description
1 polymer ?
#
loop_
_entity_poly.entity_id
_entity_poly.type
_entity_poly.pdbx_seq_one_letter_code
_entity_poly.pdbx_strand_id
1 'polypeptide(L)'
;MSQHIRAGVSKIEITCKEEGTYDDCLSEKAKKHIPAEYLSTKLIVDDPLFARVLVLDDGSEKVVWITMDVTAIGARTISQNILSDSADNFMPDLRKQIEKEFNIPGCNVCVSASHTHQAPRLLCDDAAQINRILEAIKSALQNMAPVVIGVGSGYENTITVNRTIMMKNGTDHTLSPFPPENEIEGLRPIDPEIGILRIDRLDGNPFAVVYNFASHLLLGSPQGNSGHITADHVGVTLKYLENNLGGETIAFFLQGAGGDINEIFGTDSNNRRRTVDFGTKLGQSILKGYQKIITGPVKIRMVVKNIAFPFRTDIPNYITALKQEQAALTASLNTAYAHLLSFKEFLPLYLKYALNPDYPSHLSFRYLRAAECGDNSIKEEDDRNRLEIKKYLDRIKTMEQMTRNELKISMLKKHQEVIDEIGTPTIPAEIQGVKIGECVFITAPMEILTEVGFDVKKMSPFKHTYIASISNGYLHYAPPASYYRRGGYEVTECLLAPAWEDIFYNVVKNIFDELKK
;
A
#
# COMPACT_ATOMS: atom_id res chain seq x y z
N MET A 1 24.73 -37.83 -8.08
CA MET A 1 23.30 -37.54 -8.35
C MET A 1 23.08 -36.09 -7.94
N SER A 2 22.66 -35.22 -8.84
CA SER A 2 22.33 -33.84 -8.47
C SER A 2 21.15 -33.90 -7.51
N GLN A 3 21.36 -33.44 -6.30
CA GLN A 3 20.30 -33.36 -5.30
C GLN A 3 19.28 -32.34 -5.81
N HIS A 4 18.05 -32.79 -6.12
CA HIS A 4 16.99 -31.86 -6.53
C HIS A 4 16.63 -30.96 -5.35
N ILE A 5 16.34 -29.70 -5.64
CA ILE A 5 15.73 -28.79 -4.66
C ILE A 5 14.42 -29.40 -4.18
N ARG A 6 14.12 -29.23 -2.91
CA ARG A 6 12.85 -29.65 -2.30
C ARG A 6 12.06 -28.43 -1.90
N ALA A 7 10.76 -28.50 -2.08
CA ALA A 7 9.82 -27.48 -1.60
C ALA A 7 8.73 -28.12 -0.75
N GLY A 8 8.29 -27.40 0.27
CA GLY A 8 7.12 -27.71 1.07
C GLY A 8 6.21 -26.50 1.16
N VAL A 9 4.90 -26.72 1.08
CA VAL A 9 3.92 -25.65 1.14
C VAL A 9 2.79 -25.98 2.08
N SER A 10 2.26 -24.95 2.72
CA SER A 10 1.04 -25.06 3.52
C SER A 10 0.34 -23.71 3.62
N LYS A 11 -0.92 -23.72 4.01
CA LYS A 11 -1.65 -22.52 4.42
C LYS A 11 -2.47 -22.81 5.66
N ILE A 12 -2.59 -21.82 6.54
CA ILE A 12 -3.40 -21.88 7.74
C ILE A 12 -4.21 -20.60 7.88
N GLU A 13 -5.44 -20.74 8.32
CA GLU A 13 -6.30 -19.59 8.57
C GLU A 13 -5.81 -18.81 9.80
N ILE A 14 -5.72 -17.48 9.63
CA ILE A 14 -5.32 -16.54 10.68
C ILE A 14 -6.45 -15.62 11.13
N THR A 15 -7.64 -15.72 10.54
CA THR A 15 -8.85 -15.03 11.01
C THR A 15 -9.16 -15.48 12.42
N CYS A 16 -9.32 -14.56 13.38
CA CYS A 16 -9.43 -14.97 14.77
C CYS A 16 -10.83 -15.42 15.18
N LYS A 17 -11.88 -14.81 14.62
CA LYS A 17 -13.27 -15.08 14.95
C LYS A 17 -14.17 -14.79 13.75
N GLU A 18 -15.18 -15.61 13.55
CA GLU A 18 -16.23 -15.35 12.55
C GLU A 18 -17.22 -14.28 13.00
N GLU A 19 -17.36 -14.07 14.32
CA GLU A 19 -18.26 -13.10 14.93
C GLU A 19 -17.60 -12.43 16.15
N GLY A 20 -17.88 -11.14 16.34
CA GLY A 20 -17.39 -10.36 17.45
C GLY A 20 -17.43 -8.85 17.15
N THR A 21 -16.77 -8.08 17.98
CA THR A 21 -16.53 -6.66 17.77
C THR A 21 -15.04 -6.39 17.64
N TYR A 22 -14.67 -5.21 17.18
CA TYR A 22 -13.26 -4.79 17.19
C TYR A 22 -12.65 -4.84 18.60
N ASP A 23 -13.46 -4.57 19.64
CA ASP A 23 -13.02 -4.68 21.04
C ASP A 23 -12.57 -6.09 21.42
N ASP A 24 -13.22 -7.12 20.88
CA ASP A 24 -12.86 -8.52 21.16
C ASP A 24 -11.56 -8.97 20.51
N CYS A 25 -11.12 -8.28 19.44
CA CYS A 25 -10.00 -8.69 18.60
C CYS A 25 -8.74 -7.85 18.81
N LEU A 26 -8.86 -6.68 19.42
CA LEU A 26 -7.75 -5.75 19.58
C LEU A 26 -7.05 -5.92 20.92
N SER A 27 -5.73 -5.76 20.93
CA SER A 27 -4.97 -5.64 22.18
C SER A 27 -5.33 -4.35 22.92
N GLU A 28 -5.18 -4.35 24.22
CA GLU A 28 -5.39 -3.14 25.07
C GLU A 28 -4.55 -1.93 24.60
N LYS A 29 -3.40 -2.18 23.98
CA LYS A 29 -2.55 -1.16 23.39
C LYS A 29 -3.18 -0.56 22.13
N ALA A 30 -3.70 -1.39 21.24
CA ALA A 30 -4.36 -0.95 20.01
C ALA A 30 -5.66 -0.18 20.30
N LYS A 31 -6.44 -0.61 21.29
CA LYS A 31 -7.69 0.03 21.71
C LYS A 31 -7.50 1.51 22.10
N LYS A 32 -6.36 1.87 22.70
CA LYS A 32 -6.06 3.26 23.12
C LYS A 32 -6.02 4.25 21.94
N HIS A 33 -5.78 3.77 20.74
CA HIS A 33 -5.62 4.61 19.54
C HIS A 33 -6.84 4.59 18.62
N ILE A 34 -7.91 3.85 19.00
CA ILE A 34 -9.13 3.71 18.21
C ILE A 34 -10.27 4.40 18.96
N PRO A 35 -11.05 5.29 18.30
CA PRO A 35 -12.23 5.87 18.92
C PRO A 35 -13.20 4.79 19.43
N ALA A 36 -13.76 5.01 20.63
CA ALA A 36 -14.61 4.02 21.30
C ALA A 36 -15.83 3.57 20.46
N GLU A 37 -16.34 4.45 19.61
CA GLU A 37 -17.42 4.15 18.68
C GLU A 37 -17.08 3.05 17.66
N TYR A 38 -15.81 2.93 17.28
CA TYR A 38 -15.36 1.87 16.35
C TYR A 38 -15.13 0.54 17.08
N LEU A 39 -14.81 0.56 18.37
CA LEU A 39 -14.57 -0.66 19.14
C LEU A 39 -15.82 -1.55 19.22
N SER A 40 -17.00 -0.94 19.27
CA SER A 40 -18.29 -1.65 19.26
C SER A 40 -18.76 -2.10 17.86
N THR A 41 -18.02 -1.77 16.79
CA THR A 41 -18.39 -2.15 15.44
C THR A 41 -18.29 -3.66 15.27
N LYS A 42 -19.35 -4.27 14.74
CA LYS A 42 -19.38 -5.71 14.48
C LYS A 42 -18.39 -6.07 13.38
N LEU A 43 -17.57 -7.07 13.64
CA LEU A 43 -16.70 -7.68 12.64
C LEU A 43 -17.51 -8.61 11.75
N ILE A 44 -17.36 -8.47 10.45
CA ILE A 44 -17.97 -9.34 9.44
C ILE A 44 -16.84 -9.83 8.56
N VAL A 45 -16.69 -11.15 8.48
CA VAL A 45 -15.68 -11.80 7.64
C VAL A 45 -16.33 -12.18 6.32
N ASP A 46 -15.90 -11.57 5.24
CA ASP A 46 -16.38 -11.90 3.89
C ASP A 46 -15.54 -13.02 3.25
N ASP A 47 -14.26 -13.01 3.52
CA ASP A 47 -13.36 -14.12 3.18
C ASP A 47 -12.28 -14.27 4.26
N PRO A 48 -11.89 -15.52 4.57
CA PRO A 48 -10.91 -15.77 5.62
C PRO A 48 -9.51 -15.29 5.20
N LEU A 49 -8.73 -14.85 6.19
CA LEU A 49 -7.35 -14.45 6.02
C LEU A 49 -6.42 -15.63 6.29
N PHE A 50 -5.34 -15.74 5.53
CA PHE A 50 -4.39 -16.84 5.62
C PHE A 50 -2.96 -16.39 5.89
N ALA A 51 -2.21 -17.21 6.64
CA ALA A 51 -0.76 -17.30 6.53
C ALA A 51 -0.42 -18.47 5.60
N ARG A 52 0.44 -18.23 4.62
CA ARG A 52 0.91 -19.24 3.68
C ARG A 52 2.41 -19.41 3.85
N VAL A 53 2.87 -20.65 3.90
CA VAL A 53 4.27 -21.00 4.16
C VAL A 53 4.84 -21.73 2.95
N LEU A 54 5.96 -21.21 2.46
CA LEU A 54 6.81 -21.85 1.45
C LEU A 54 8.16 -22.15 2.08
N VAL A 55 8.55 -23.43 2.14
CA VAL A 55 9.88 -23.89 2.52
C VAL A 55 10.61 -24.31 1.26
N LEU A 56 11.80 -23.78 1.04
CA LEU A 56 12.70 -24.17 -0.06
C LEU A 56 14.01 -24.69 0.56
N ASP A 57 14.51 -25.84 0.09
CA ASP A 57 15.74 -26.49 0.58
C ASP A 57 16.50 -27.08 -0.62
N ASP A 58 17.69 -26.55 -0.93
CA ASP A 58 18.56 -27.08 -1.99
C ASP A 58 19.67 -28.00 -1.46
N GLY A 59 19.60 -28.34 -0.17
CA GLY A 59 20.57 -29.17 0.55
C GLY A 59 21.77 -28.37 1.11
N SER A 60 21.98 -27.12 0.67
CA SER A 60 22.98 -26.20 1.22
C SER A 60 22.33 -25.03 1.95
N GLU A 61 21.21 -24.56 1.46
CA GLU A 61 20.45 -23.43 2.00
C GLU A 61 18.98 -23.84 2.20
N LYS A 62 18.40 -23.46 3.33
CA LYS A 62 16.98 -23.63 3.61
C LYS A 62 16.36 -22.29 3.95
N VAL A 63 15.32 -21.90 3.21
CA VAL A 63 14.60 -20.64 3.36
C VAL A 63 13.15 -20.92 3.67
N VAL A 64 12.59 -20.20 4.63
CA VAL A 64 11.16 -20.20 4.94
C VAL A 64 10.60 -18.84 4.57
N TRP A 65 9.66 -18.81 3.62
CA TRP A 65 8.93 -17.61 3.28
C TRP A 65 7.47 -17.72 3.71
N ILE A 66 7.03 -16.78 4.52
CA ILE A 66 5.68 -16.72 5.06
C ILE A 66 5.01 -15.48 4.48
N THR A 67 3.88 -15.64 3.81
CA THR A 67 3.04 -14.52 3.39
C THR A 67 1.78 -14.49 4.24
N MET A 68 1.42 -13.31 4.73
CA MET A 68 0.27 -13.13 5.61
C MET A 68 -0.71 -12.12 5.01
N ASP A 69 -2.01 -12.43 5.09
CA ASP A 69 -3.08 -11.52 4.67
C ASP A 69 -3.34 -10.50 5.79
N VAL A 70 -2.40 -9.57 5.98
CA VAL A 70 -2.41 -8.52 7.00
C VAL A 70 -1.91 -7.20 6.41
N THR A 71 -2.15 -6.09 7.10
CA THR A 71 -1.73 -4.77 6.63
C THR A 71 -0.21 -4.61 6.74
N ALA A 72 0.38 -4.99 7.86
CA ALA A 72 1.81 -4.85 8.12
C ALA A 72 2.29 -5.80 9.22
N ILE A 73 3.59 -6.05 9.26
CA ILE A 73 4.25 -6.91 10.25
C ILE A 73 4.98 -6.04 11.27
N GLY A 74 4.68 -6.17 12.57
CA GLY A 74 5.43 -5.51 13.64
C GLY A 74 6.85 -6.03 13.76
N ALA A 75 7.79 -5.15 13.99
CA ALA A 75 9.19 -5.47 14.18
C ALA A 75 9.86 -4.52 15.16
N ARG A 76 9.40 -4.47 16.38
CA ARG A 76 10.06 -3.79 17.51
C ARG A 76 10.22 -2.28 17.47
N THR A 77 10.07 -1.63 16.35
CA THR A 77 10.72 -0.34 16.15
C THR A 77 9.79 0.83 16.29
N ILE A 78 8.48 0.64 16.11
CA ILE A 78 7.49 1.69 16.22
C ILE A 78 6.35 1.18 17.10
N SER A 79 6.46 1.40 18.41
CA SER A 79 5.54 0.89 19.42
C SER A 79 4.09 1.41 19.25
N GLN A 80 3.91 2.48 18.49
CA GLN A 80 2.62 3.09 18.18
C GLN A 80 2.24 2.95 16.70
N ASN A 81 2.88 2.04 15.97
CA ASN A 81 2.51 1.81 14.59
C ASN A 81 1.10 1.23 14.51
N ILE A 82 0.16 2.10 14.18
CA ILE A 82 -1.26 1.76 14.12
C ILE A 82 -1.63 0.88 12.92
N LEU A 83 -0.73 0.68 11.97
CA LEU A 83 -0.94 -0.15 10.79
C LEU A 83 -0.40 -1.57 10.95
N SER A 84 0.41 -1.83 11.98
CA SER A 84 0.93 -3.18 12.22
C SER A 84 -0.14 -4.08 12.86
N ASP A 85 -0.35 -5.24 12.26
CA ASP A 85 -1.31 -6.25 12.75
C ASP A 85 -0.68 -7.23 13.73
N SER A 86 0.58 -7.08 14.05
CA SER A 86 1.32 -7.85 15.05
C SER A 86 2.09 -6.93 16.00
N ALA A 87 2.40 -7.41 17.20
CA ALA A 87 3.16 -6.65 18.18
C ALA A 87 4.65 -6.58 17.84
N ASP A 88 5.36 -5.70 18.53
CA ASP A 88 6.77 -5.40 18.28
C ASP A 88 7.71 -6.61 18.40
N ASN A 89 7.35 -7.59 19.21
CA ASN A 89 8.16 -8.78 19.43
C ASN A 89 7.81 -9.96 18.50
N PHE A 90 6.80 -9.81 17.65
CA PHE A 90 6.32 -10.90 16.80
C PHE A 90 7.44 -11.55 15.98
N MET A 91 8.19 -10.76 15.21
CA MET A 91 9.28 -11.30 14.37
C MET A 91 10.40 -11.95 15.16
N PRO A 92 10.95 -11.32 16.21
CA PRO A 92 11.97 -11.96 17.04
C PRO A 92 11.50 -13.26 17.71
N ASP A 93 10.28 -13.27 18.24
CA ASP A 93 9.73 -14.44 18.95
C ASP A 93 9.40 -15.58 17.98
N LEU A 94 8.82 -15.28 16.82
CA LEU A 94 8.57 -16.25 15.77
C LEU A 94 9.87 -16.93 15.30
N ARG A 95 10.89 -16.14 14.95
CA ARG A 95 12.19 -16.65 14.48
C ARG A 95 12.88 -17.51 15.52
N LYS A 96 12.85 -17.09 16.78
CA LYS A 96 13.41 -17.87 17.91
C LYS A 96 12.72 -19.21 18.06
N GLN A 97 11.40 -19.28 17.92
CA GLN A 97 10.67 -20.54 18.02
C GLN A 97 10.92 -21.44 16.80
N ILE A 98 10.97 -20.89 15.59
CA ILE A 98 11.32 -21.64 14.38
C ILE A 98 12.73 -22.25 14.49
N GLU A 99 13.70 -21.49 14.97
CA GLU A 99 15.06 -22.01 15.19
C GLU A 99 15.08 -23.13 16.22
N LYS A 100 14.36 -22.95 17.32
CA LYS A 100 14.26 -23.95 18.40
C LYS A 100 13.57 -25.23 17.95
N GLU A 101 12.47 -25.14 17.20
CA GLU A 101 11.63 -26.31 16.89
C GLU A 101 12.06 -27.03 15.61
N PHE A 102 12.55 -26.30 14.61
CA PHE A 102 12.84 -26.84 13.29
C PHE A 102 14.32 -26.77 12.90
N ASN A 103 15.17 -26.24 13.77
CA ASN A 103 16.60 -26.02 13.49
C ASN A 103 16.85 -25.24 12.18
N ILE A 104 16.01 -24.21 11.93
CA ILE A 104 16.13 -23.30 10.80
C ILE A 104 16.59 -21.94 11.36
N PRO A 105 17.74 -21.41 10.92
CA PRO A 105 18.23 -20.14 11.41
C PRO A 105 17.19 -19.01 11.23
N GLY A 106 17.00 -18.19 12.26
CA GLY A 106 16.01 -17.10 12.20
C GLY A 106 16.25 -16.11 11.06
N CYS A 107 17.51 -15.91 10.65
CA CYS A 107 17.85 -15.09 9.50
C CYS A 107 17.38 -15.68 8.15
N ASN A 108 17.07 -16.97 8.08
CA ASN A 108 16.54 -17.65 6.89
C ASN A 108 15.00 -17.63 6.83
N VAL A 109 14.37 -16.88 7.72
CA VAL A 109 12.92 -16.71 7.79
C VAL A 109 12.54 -15.31 7.29
N CYS A 110 11.70 -15.27 6.26
CA CYS A 110 11.13 -14.05 5.70
C CYS A 110 9.60 -14.06 5.91
N VAL A 111 9.05 -12.96 6.40
CA VAL A 111 7.61 -12.76 6.57
C VAL A 111 7.19 -11.51 5.80
N SER A 112 6.23 -11.66 4.89
CA SER A 112 5.73 -10.57 4.05
C SER A 112 4.23 -10.38 4.26
N ALA A 113 3.79 -9.13 4.42
CA ALA A 113 2.38 -8.77 4.47
C ALA A 113 1.82 -8.58 3.07
N SER A 114 0.54 -8.93 2.85
CA SER A 114 -0.17 -8.60 1.62
C SER A 114 -0.49 -7.11 1.52
N HIS A 115 -0.58 -6.43 2.64
CA HIS A 115 -1.01 -5.05 2.81
C HIS A 115 -2.51 -4.83 2.60
N THR A 116 -3.33 -5.85 2.90
CA THR A 116 -4.78 -5.61 2.92
C THR A 116 -5.15 -4.61 4.02
N HIS A 117 -5.88 -3.56 3.66
CA HIS A 117 -6.41 -2.58 4.60
C HIS A 117 -7.71 -3.03 5.27
N GLN A 118 -8.16 -4.23 4.97
CA GLN A 118 -9.39 -4.82 5.48
C GLN A 118 -9.13 -5.94 6.49
N ALA A 119 -7.91 -6.06 7.00
CA ALA A 119 -7.59 -6.90 8.14
C ALA A 119 -7.80 -6.08 9.43
N PRO A 120 -8.51 -6.61 10.43
CA PRO A 120 -8.52 -5.97 11.74
C PRO A 120 -7.15 -6.09 12.37
N ARG A 121 -6.71 -5.03 12.99
CA ARG A 121 -5.43 -5.01 13.71
C ARG A 121 -5.46 -6.04 14.83
N LEU A 122 -4.42 -6.88 14.87
CA LEU A 122 -4.28 -7.90 15.89
C LEU A 122 -5.50 -8.82 15.98
N LEU A 123 -5.71 -9.58 14.91
CA LEU A 123 -6.76 -10.61 14.79
C LEU A 123 -6.76 -11.62 15.93
N CYS A 124 -5.62 -11.85 16.56
CA CYS A 124 -5.45 -12.57 17.81
C CYS A 124 -4.14 -12.14 18.48
N ASP A 125 -3.88 -12.61 19.69
CA ASP A 125 -2.59 -12.35 20.32
C ASP A 125 -1.44 -12.97 19.52
N ASP A 126 -0.24 -12.39 19.64
CA ASP A 126 0.93 -12.83 18.89
C ASP A 126 1.30 -14.30 19.15
N ALA A 127 1.08 -14.80 20.36
CA ALA A 127 1.39 -16.18 20.71
C ALA A 127 0.48 -17.15 19.93
N ALA A 128 -0.80 -16.84 19.81
CA ALA A 128 -1.73 -17.64 19.01
C ALA A 128 -1.38 -17.59 17.51
N GLN A 129 -0.99 -16.42 16.98
CA GLN A 129 -0.54 -16.29 15.60
C GLN A 129 0.75 -17.08 15.35
N ILE A 130 1.73 -16.96 16.24
CA ILE A 130 2.99 -17.71 16.16
C ILE A 130 2.71 -19.20 16.16
N ASN A 131 1.87 -19.71 17.07
CA ASN A 131 1.54 -21.14 17.13
C ASN A 131 0.91 -21.64 15.83
N ARG A 132 -0.02 -20.90 15.23
CA ARG A 132 -0.61 -21.25 13.92
C ARG A 132 0.47 -21.31 12.82
N ILE A 133 1.37 -20.33 12.79
CA ILE A 133 2.46 -20.31 11.79
C ILE A 133 3.40 -21.50 12.00
N LEU A 134 3.73 -21.87 13.25
CA LEU A 134 4.57 -23.05 13.53
C LEU A 134 3.89 -24.34 13.07
N GLU A 135 2.57 -24.47 13.27
CA GLU A 135 1.79 -25.60 12.73
C GLU A 135 1.85 -25.63 11.19
N ALA A 136 1.72 -24.49 10.53
CA ALA A 136 1.85 -24.41 9.09
C ALA A 136 3.27 -24.77 8.62
N ILE A 137 4.33 -24.30 9.29
CA ILE A 137 5.72 -24.67 8.97
C ILE A 137 5.91 -26.18 9.13
N LYS A 138 5.42 -26.76 10.22
CA LYS A 138 5.47 -28.21 10.46
C LYS A 138 4.80 -28.98 9.33
N SER A 139 3.59 -28.55 8.91
CA SER A 139 2.87 -29.13 7.78
C SER A 139 3.66 -29.01 6.48
N ALA A 140 4.22 -27.84 6.17
CA ALA A 140 5.04 -27.63 4.98
C ALA A 140 6.29 -28.54 4.97
N LEU A 141 6.97 -28.69 6.13
CA LEU A 141 8.14 -29.57 6.26
C LEU A 141 7.78 -31.05 6.08
N GLN A 142 6.61 -31.47 6.54
CA GLN A 142 6.12 -32.85 6.34
C GLN A 142 5.77 -33.13 4.87
N ASN A 143 5.35 -32.11 4.12
CA ASN A 143 4.95 -32.22 2.72
C ASN A 143 6.09 -31.90 1.73
N MET A 144 7.35 -31.83 2.18
CA MET A 144 8.50 -31.55 1.31
C MET A 144 8.62 -32.56 0.18
N ALA A 145 8.60 -32.08 -1.05
CA ALA A 145 8.76 -32.88 -2.26
C ALA A 145 9.91 -32.36 -3.14
N PRO A 146 10.56 -33.23 -3.94
CA PRO A 146 11.48 -32.79 -4.98
C PRO A 146 10.73 -31.97 -6.03
N VAL A 147 11.30 -30.80 -6.42
CA VAL A 147 10.69 -29.87 -7.37
C VAL A 147 11.69 -29.33 -8.37
N VAL A 148 11.16 -28.74 -9.44
CA VAL A 148 11.87 -27.90 -10.40
C VAL A 148 11.26 -26.50 -10.35
N ILE A 149 12.10 -25.47 -10.50
CA ILE A 149 11.67 -24.09 -10.37
C ILE A 149 12.02 -23.32 -11.65
N GLY A 150 11.10 -22.47 -12.07
CA GLY A 150 11.32 -21.54 -13.17
C GLY A 150 10.93 -20.13 -12.76
N VAL A 151 11.59 -19.15 -13.36
CA VAL A 151 11.33 -17.72 -13.13
C VAL A 151 10.98 -17.05 -14.43
N GLY A 152 10.05 -16.12 -14.39
CA GLY A 152 9.67 -15.31 -15.54
C GLY A 152 8.83 -14.12 -15.11
N SER A 153 8.31 -13.43 -16.10
CA SER A 153 7.47 -12.26 -15.91
C SER A 153 6.13 -12.37 -16.64
N GLY A 154 5.09 -11.82 -16.01
CA GLY A 154 3.85 -11.42 -16.65
C GLY A 154 3.81 -9.91 -16.84
N TYR A 155 2.72 -9.39 -17.38
CA TYR A 155 2.53 -7.96 -17.61
C TYR A 155 1.06 -7.56 -17.47
N GLU A 156 0.78 -6.55 -16.66
CA GLU A 156 -0.56 -5.99 -16.47
C GLU A 156 -0.48 -4.47 -16.21
N ASN A 157 -0.94 -3.67 -17.16
CA ASN A 157 -0.85 -2.21 -17.08
C ASN A 157 -2.21 -1.49 -17.09
N THR A 158 -3.30 -2.22 -16.87
CA THR A 158 -4.65 -1.68 -17.05
C THR A 158 -5.49 -1.66 -15.77
N ILE A 159 -4.92 -2.09 -14.64
CA ILE A 159 -5.66 -2.22 -13.39
C ILE A 159 -5.11 -1.33 -12.26
N THR A 160 -3.90 -0.80 -12.42
CA THR A 160 -3.25 0.07 -11.44
C THR A 160 -2.94 1.45 -12.02
N VAL A 161 -2.83 2.42 -11.14
CA VAL A 161 -2.47 3.81 -11.44
C VAL A 161 -1.56 4.35 -10.35
N ASN A 162 -0.59 5.16 -10.70
CA ASN A 162 0.14 5.94 -9.69
C ASN A 162 -0.77 7.08 -9.21
N ARG A 163 -0.99 7.17 -7.89
CA ARG A 163 -1.87 8.17 -7.29
C ARG A 163 -1.27 9.57 -7.18
N THR A 164 0.01 9.71 -7.53
CA THR A 164 0.72 10.99 -7.48
C THR A 164 0.62 11.72 -8.81
N ILE A 165 0.01 12.91 -8.77
CA ILE A 165 -0.11 13.83 -9.90
C ILE A 165 1.05 14.82 -9.82
N MET A 166 1.89 14.88 -10.87
CA MET A 166 2.94 15.89 -10.99
C MET A 166 2.33 17.20 -11.45
N MET A 167 2.67 18.27 -10.74
CA MET A 167 2.18 19.62 -11.04
C MET A 167 3.24 20.42 -11.79
N LYS A 168 2.82 21.28 -12.73
CA LYS A 168 3.70 22.18 -13.50
C LYS A 168 4.51 23.15 -12.63
N ASN A 169 4.06 23.43 -11.43
CA ASN A 169 4.78 24.24 -10.45
C ASN A 169 5.89 23.49 -9.71
N GLY A 170 6.13 22.21 -10.05
CA GLY A 170 7.16 21.38 -9.44
C GLY A 170 6.76 20.70 -8.12
N THR A 171 5.52 20.82 -7.68
CA THR A 171 4.99 20.09 -6.52
C THR A 171 4.34 18.78 -6.95
N ASP A 172 4.11 17.90 -6.00
CA ASP A 172 3.32 16.68 -6.17
C ASP A 172 1.98 16.81 -5.44
N HIS A 173 0.92 16.38 -6.10
CA HIS A 173 -0.42 16.36 -5.56
C HIS A 173 -0.91 14.91 -5.43
N THR A 174 -1.33 14.53 -4.24
CA THR A 174 -1.95 13.25 -3.94
C THR A 174 -3.27 13.48 -3.24
N LEU A 175 -4.25 12.64 -3.53
CA LEU A 175 -5.60 12.72 -2.96
C LEU A 175 -6.45 13.88 -3.52
N SER A 176 -7.72 13.91 -3.12
CA SER A 176 -8.67 14.94 -3.55
C SER A 176 -8.46 16.30 -2.86
N PRO A 177 -8.89 17.44 -3.43
CA PRO A 177 -9.62 17.49 -4.71
C PRO A 177 -8.68 17.34 -5.90
N PHE A 178 -9.21 16.88 -7.02
CA PHE A 178 -8.46 16.82 -8.27
C PHE A 178 -8.03 18.24 -8.69
N PRO A 179 -6.74 18.45 -9.00
CA PRO A 179 -6.25 19.77 -9.39
C PRO A 179 -6.78 20.19 -10.76
N PRO A 180 -6.77 21.49 -11.09
CA PRO A 180 -7.13 21.97 -12.43
C PRO A 180 -6.27 21.30 -13.51
N GLU A 181 -6.90 20.81 -14.58
CA GLU A 181 -6.23 20.06 -15.65
C GLU A 181 -5.06 20.84 -16.29
N ASN A 182 -5.23 22.15 -16.45
CA ASN A 182 -4.19 23.03 -17.00
C ASN A 182 -2.95 23.19 -16.12
N GLU A 183 -3.00 22.80 -14.85
CA GLU A 183 -1.89 22.81 -13.90
C GLU A 183 -1.16 21.46 -13.80
N ILE A 184 -1.74 20.41 -14.38
CA ILE A 184 -1.19 19.05 -14.35
C ILE A 184 -0.05 18.94 -15.36
N GLU A 185 1.09 18.40 -14.93
CA GLU A 185 2.20 17.97 -15.78
C GLU A 185 1.96 16.52 -16.28
N GLY A 186 1.54 15.62 -15.40
CA GLY A 186 1.26 14.22 -15.71
C GLY A 186 1.12 13.35 -14.47
N LEU A 187 1.03 12.06 -14.69
CA LEU A 187 1.07 11.03 -13.63
C LEU A 187 2.48 10.47 -13.51
N ARG A 188 2.85 10.03 -12.31
CA ARG A 188 4.05 9.24 -12.13
C ARG A 188 3.87 7.83 -12.72
N PRO A 189 4.98 7.12 -13.03
CA PRO A 189 4.90 5.82 -13.66
C PRO A 189 4.33 4.76 -12.71
N ILE A 190 3.86 3.66 -13.30
CA ILE A 190 3.54 2.39 -12.62
C ILE A 190 4.56 1.33 -13.03
N ASP A 191 4.73 0.29 -12.22
CA ASP A 191 5.45 -0.92 -12.61
C ASP A 191 4.45 -2.01 -13.02
N PRO A 192 4.26 -2.24 -14.33
CA PRO A 192 3.31 -3.22 -14.82
C PRO A 192 3.84 -4.65 -14.84
N GLU A 193 5.12 -4.85 -14.49
CA GLU A 193 5.72 -6.17 -14.49
C GLU A 193 5.23 -7.01 -13.32
N ILE A 194 4.82 -8.24 -13.61
CA ILE A 194 4.47 -9.25 -12.62
C ILE A 194 5.64 -10.24 -12.54
N GLY A 195 6.34 -10.28 -11.42
CA GLY A 195 7.32 -11.33 -11.16
C GLY A 195 6.64 -12.66 -10.88
N ILE A 196 7.09 -13.75 -11.50
CA ILE A 196 6.48 -15.07 -11.33
C ILE A 196 7.55 -16.12 -11.06
N LEU A 197 7.39 -16.83 -9.94
CA LEU A 197 8.14 -18.04 -9.62
C LEU A 197 7.20 -19.24 -9.77
N ARG A 198 7.49 -20.10 -10.75
CA ARG A 198 6.79 -21.34 -11.02
C ARG A 198 7.52 -22.49 -10.33
N ILE A 199 6.83 -23.26 -9.51
CA ILE A 199 7.36 -24.42 -8.80
C ILE A 199 6.51 -25.62 -9.18
N ASP A 200 7.13 -26.60 -9.86
CA ASP A 200 6.45 -27.82 -10.29
C ASP A 200 7.08 -29.05 -9.62
N ARG A 201 6.29 -30.09 -9.41
CA ARG A 201 6.78 -31.42 -9.07
C ARG A 201 7.58 -31.98 -10.25
N LEU A 202 8.40 -33.01 -10.02
CA LEU A 202 9.20 -33.63 -11.07
C LEU A 202 8.36 -34.29 -12.19
N ASP A 203 7.11 -34.61 -11.90
CA ASP A 203 6.14 -35.13 -12.88
C ASP A 203 5.47 -34.03 -13.72
N GLY A 204 5.84 -32.77 -13.51
CA GLY A 204 5.32 -31.60 -14.20
C GLY A 204 4.03 -31.02 -13.62
N ASN A 205 3.47 -31.61 -12.59
CA ASN A 205 2.30 -31.06 -11.91
C ASN A 205 2.65 -29.79 -11.13
N PRO A 206 1.83 -28.71 -11.22
CA PRO A 206 2.01 -27.51 -10.43
C PRO A 206 2.04 -27.84 -8.93
N PHE A 207 2.97 -27.20 -8.20
CA PHE A 207 3.12 -27.38 -6.75
C PHE A 207 2.88 -26.06 -6.01
N ALA A 208 3.50 -24.98 -6.51
CA ALA A 208 3.26 -23.63 -6.00
C ALA A 208 3.50 -22.57 -7.08
N VAL A 209 2.91 -21.43 -6.90
CA VAL A 209 3.19 -20.21 -7.66
C VAL A 209 3.38 -19.05 -6.71
N VAL A 210 4.49 -18.31 -6.86
CA VAL A 210 4.70 -17.04 -6.17
C VAL A 210 4.62 -15.94 -7.21
N TYR A 211 3.82 -14.90 -6.95
CA TYR A 211 3.85 -13.72 -7.77
C TYR A 211 4.17 -12.47 -6.97
N ASN A 212 4.88 -11.54 -7.61
CA ASN A 212 5.20 -10.22 -7.09
C ASN A 212 4.57 -9.17 -7.99
N PHE A 213 3.83 -8.24 -7.43
CA PHE A 213 3.18 -7.17 -8.18
C PHE A 213 3.02 -5.92 -7.31
N ALA A 214 3.20 -4.75 -7.91
CA ALA A 214 3.01 -3.46 -7.26
C ALA A 214 1.53 -3.07 -7.30
N SER A 215 0.82 -3.19 -6.17
CA SER A 215 -0.58 -2.75 -6.02
C SER A 215 -0.85 -2.35 -4.58
N HIS A 216 -1.89 -1.56 -4.35
CA HIS A 216 -2.43 -1.30 -3.01
C HIS A 216 -3.72 -2.12 -2.82
N LEU A 217 -4.06 -2.50 -1.60
CA LEU A 217 -5.22 -3.35 -1.33
C LEU A 217 -6.32 -2.50 -0.66
N LEU A 218 -6.96 -1.65 -1.45
CA LEU A 218 -7.97 -0.68 -1.01
C LEU A 218 -9.38 -0.93 -1.59
N LEU A 219 -9.54 -1.96 -2.44
CA LEU A 219 -10.82 -2.29 -3.05
C LEU A 219 -11.81 -2.91 -2.04
N GLY A 220 -11.29 -3.69 -1.07
CA GLY A 220 -12.08 -4.31 -0.03
C GLY A 220 -12.82 -5.57 -0.49
N SER A 221 -13.97 -5.83 0.15
CA SER A 221 -14.70 -7.07 0.01
C SER A 221 -15.12 -7.41 -1.42
N PRO A 222 -14.91 -8.66 -1.88
CA PRO A 222 -15.43 -9.15 -3.16
C PRO A 222 -16.96 -9.04 -3.29
N GLN A 223 -17.69 -9.00 -2.18
CA GLN A 223 -19.15 -8.81 -2.14
C GLN A 223 -19.55 -7.32 -2.23
N GLY A 224 -18.59 -6.41 -2.26
CA GLY A 224 -18.82 -4.97 -2.38
C GLY A 224 -19.10 -4.25 -1.06
N ASN A 225 -18.89 -4.91 0.06
CA ASN A 225 -19.11 -4.33 1.40
C ASN A 225 -17.87 -3.56 1.85
N SER A 226 -18.04 -2.42 2.49
CA SER A 226 -16.96 -1.67 3.11
C SER A 226 -16.81 -2.05 4.59
N GLY A 227 -15.58 -2.07 5.08
CA GLY A 227 -15.28 -2.36 6.49
C GLY A 227 -15.38 -3.84 6.90
N HIS A 228 -15.62 -4.74 5.94
CA HIS A 228 -15.59 -6.18 6.17
C HIS A 228 -14.17 -6.72 6.06
N ILE A 229 -13.88 -7.77 6.82
CA ILE A 229 -12.58 -8.46 6.80
C ILE A 229 -12.45 -9.23 5.49
N THR A 230 -11.37 -9.00 4.77
CA THR A 230 -11.08 -9.64 3.48
C THR A 230 -9.60 -9.54 3.12
N ALA A 231 -9.10 -10.53 2.37
CA ALA A 231 -7.78 -10.48 1.73
C ALA A 231 -7.79 -9.61 0.45
N ASP A 232 -8.89 -8.88 0.18
CA ASP A 232 -9.04 -7.98 -0.96
C ASP A 232 -8.83 -8.70 -2.32
N HIS A 233 -8.40 -7.96 -3.35
CA HIS A 233 -8.14 -8.54 -4.68
C HIS A 233 -7.04 -9.62 -4.67
N VAL A 234 -6.14 -9.60 -3.71
CA VAL A 234 -5.11 -10.65 -3.55
C VAL A 234 -5.77 -11.98 -3.22
N GLY A 235 -6.75 -12.02 -2.29
CA GLY A 235 -7.51 -13.23 -2.00
C GLY A 235 -8.20 -13.81 -3.25
N VAL A 236 -8.80 -12.94 -4.07
CA VAL A 236 -9.42 -13.32 -5.35
C VAL A 236 -8.38 -13.87 -6.33
N THR A 237 -7.23 -13.20 -6.47
CA THR A 237 -6.14 -13.62 -7.38
C THR A 237 -5.57 -14.97 -6.97
N LEU A 238 -5.26 -15.16 -5.69
CA LEU A 238 -4.70 -16.42 -5.16
C LEU A 238 -5.67 -17.58 -5.38
N LYS A 239 -6.94 -17.40 -5.07
CA LYS A 239 -7.99 -18.39 -5.30
C LYS A 239 -8.16 -18.70 -6.80
N TYR A 240 -8.09 -17.68 -7.65
CA TYR A 240 -8.15 -17.86 -9.10
C TYR A 240 -6.98 -18.72 -9.60
N LEU A 241 -5.76 -18.46 -9.15
CA LEU A 241 -4.57 -19.24 -9.52
C LEU A 241 -4.67 -20.68 -9.01
N GLU A 242 -5.00 -20.91 -7.74
CA GLU A 242 -5.16 -22.23 -7.14
C GLU A 242 -6.20 -23.06 -7.90
N ASN A 243 -7.34 -22.47 -8.27
CA ASN A 243 -8.40 -23.15 -9.02
C ASN A 243 -7.99 -23.51 -10.45
N ASN A 244 -7.21 -22.67 -11.13
CA ASN A 244 -6.82 -22.90 -12.53
C ASN A 244 -5.59 -23.78 -12.67
N LEU A 245 -4.68 -23.79 -11.70
CA LEU A 245 -3.51 -24.67 -11.68
C LEU A 245 -3.88 -26.07 -11.15
N GLY A 246 -4.92 -26.16 -10.32
CA GLY A 246 -5.46 -27.40 -9.83
C GLY A 246 -4.58 -28.11 -8.79
N GLY A 247 -5.01 -29.32 -8.42
CA GLY A 247 -4.31 -30.14 -7.44
C GLY A 247 -4.27 -29.50 -6.04
N GLU A 248 -3.14 -29.63 -5.38
CA GLU A 248 -2.84 -29.04 -4.07
C GLU A 248 -1.95 -27.79 -4.21
N THR A 249 -2.02 -27.10 -5.35
CA THR A 249 -1.22 -25.91 -5.62
C THR A 249 -1.56 -24.79 -4.64
N ILE A 250 -0.54 -24.22 -3.99
CA ILE A 250 -0.70 -23.03 -3.16
C ILE A 250 -0.08 -21.84 -3.87
N ALA A 251 -0.85 -20.75 -3.95
CA ALA A 251 -0.41 -19.49 -4.53
C ALA A 251 0.02 -18.51 -3.44
N PHE A 252 1.07 -17.72 -3.74
CA PHE A 252 1.68 -16.76 -2.81
C PHE A 252 1.76 -15.40 -3.48
N PHE A 253 1.54 -14.36 -2.69
CA PHE A 253 1.70 -12.96 -3.09
C PHE A 253 2.85 -12.29 -2.35
N LEU A 254 3.67 -11.54 -3.06
CA LEU A 254 4.68 -10.65 -2.51
C LEU A 254 4.40 -9.24 -3.01
N GLN A 255 4.20 -8.32 -2.07
CA GLN A 255 3.96 -6.93 -2.40
C GLN A 255 5.17 -6.32 -3.11
N GLY A 256 4.94 -5.72 -4.27
CA GLY A 256 5.98 -5.01 -5.03
C GLY A 256 6.28 -3.61 -4.48
N ALA A 257 6.95 -2.78 -5.27
CA ALA A 257 7.15 -1.36 -4.98
C ALA A 257 5.86 -0.58 -5.29
N GLY A 258 4.87 -0.71 -4.41
CA GLY A 258 3.50 -0.23 -4.60
C GLY A 258 3.07 0.90 -3.66
N GLY A 259 4.01 1.56 -2.96
CA GLY A 259 3.69 2.58 -1.97
C GLY A 259 2.90 3.78 -2.53
N ASP A 260 3.10 4.11 -3.80
CA ASP A 260 2.40 5.20 -4.51
C ASP A 260 1.36 4.70 -5.53
N ILE A 261 1.02 3.42 -5.49
CA ILE A 261 0.10 2.80 -6.44
C ILE A 261 -1.30 2.66 -5.83
N ASN A 262 -2.32 2.92 -6.64
CA ASN A 262 -3.71 2.60 -6.35
C ASN A 262 -4.31 1.78 -7.48
N GLU A 263 -5.49 1.22 -7.23
CA GLU A 263 -6.29 0.54 -8.23
C GLU A 263 -7.04 1.56 -9.10
N ILE A 264 -7.14 1.29 -10.41
CA ILE A 264 -7.99 2.06 -11.32
C ILE A 264 -9.48 1.85 -11.00
N PHE A 265 -9.83 0.65 -10.59
CA PHE A 265 -11.21 0.28 -10.29
C PHE A 265 -11.60 0.74 -8.89
N GLY A 266 -12.28 1.87 -8.78
CA GLY A 266 -12.93 2.28 -7.55
C GLY A 266 -14.27 1.57 -7.32
N THR A 267 -15.31 2.34 -7.02
CA THR A 267 -16.70 1.88 -6.96
C THR A 267 -17.39 2.08 -8.31
N ASP A 268 -18.26 1.14 -8.72
CA ASP A 268 -19.12 1.34 -9.88
C ASP A 268 -20.32 2.26 -9.55
N SER A 269 -21.18 2.52 -10.53
CA SER A 269 -22.39 3.36 -10.36
C SER A 269 -23.35 2.86 -9.29
N ASN A 270 -23.28 1.60 -8.90
CA ASN A 270 -24.06 0.99 -7.83
C ASN A 270 -23.32 0.95 -6.49
N ASN A 271 -22.20 1.67 -6.41
CA ASN A 271 -21.32 1.71 -5.23
C ASN A 271 -20.66 0.35 -4.90
N ARG A 272 -20.63 -0.57 -5.88
CA ARG A 272 -20.02 -1.88 -5.73
C ARG A 272 -18.53 -1.82 -6.08
N ARG A 273 -17.70 -2.31 -5.20
CA ARG A 273 -16.27 -2.42 -5.43
C ARG A 273 -15.94 -3.50 -6.46
N ARG A 274 -14.95 -3.26 -7.30
CA ARG A 274 -14.59 -4.14 -8.42
C ARG A 274 -13.44 -5.08 -8.07
N THR A 275 -13.39 -5.55 -6.86
CA THR A 275 -12.35 -6.44 -6.33
C THR A 275 -12.21 -7.73 -7.12
N VAL A 276 -13.34 -8.34 -7.51
CA VAL A 276 -13.36 -9.59 -8.30
C VAL A 276 -12.81 -9.36 -9.71
N ASP A 277 -13.18 -8.25 -10.35
CA ASP A 277 -12.71 -7.91 -11.69
C ASP A 277 -11.19 -7.72 -11.70
N PHE A 278 -10.68 -6.97 -10.72
CA PHE A 278 -9.25 -6.73 -10.56
C PHE A 278 -8.49 -8.04 -10.33
N GLY A 279 -8.87 -8.81 -9.31
CA GLY A 279 -8.18 -10.04 -8.95
C GLY A 279 -8.23 -11.11 -10.05
N THR A 280 -9.37 -11.23 -10.76
CA THR A 280 -9.50 -12.15 -11.89
C THR A 280 -8.60 -11.74 -13.05
N LYS A 281 -8.57 -10.45 -13.39
CA LYS A 281 -7.73 -9.94 -14.48
C LYS A 281 -6.24 -10.10 -14.19
N LEU A 282 -5.82 -9.80 -12.96
CA LEU A 282 -4.45 -10.03 -12.52
C LEU A 282 -4.09 -11.52 -12.60
N GLY A 283 -4.97 -12.42 -12.10
CA GLY A 283 -4.79 -13.86 -12.18
C GLY A 283 -4.64 -14.37 -13.61
N GLN A 284 -5.42 -13.86 -14.57
CA GLN A 284 -5.31 -14.18 -15.99
C GLN A 284 -3.95 -13.75 -16.56
N SER A 285 -3.48 -12.55 -16.20
CA SER A 285 -2.18 -12.04 -16.66
C SER A 285 -1.01 -12.84 -16.08
N ILE A 286 -1.13 -13.28 -14.80
CA ILE A 286 -0.16 -14.20 -14.17
C ILE A 286 -0.13 -15.54 -14.91
N LEU A 287 -1.28 -16.18 -15.19
CA LEU A 287 -1.33 -17.46 -15.87
C LEU A 287 -0.72 -17.41 -17.29
N LYS A 288 -0.95 -16.32 -18.02
CA LYS A 288 -0.31 -16.10 -19.34
C LYS A 288 1.23 -16.05 -19.25
N GLY A 289 1.76 -15.45 -18.20
CA GLY A 289 3.20 -15.44 -17.91
C GLY A 289 3.69 -16.82 -17.46
N TYR A 290 3.01 -17.44 -16.50
CA TYR A 290 3.31 -18.75 -15.92
C TYR A 290 3.49 -19.84 -16.99
N GLN A 291 2.61 -19.89 -17.97
CA GLN A 291 2.65 -20.88 -19.06
C GLN A 291 3.91 -20.82 -19.93
N LYS A 292 4.59 -19.68 -19.96
CA LYS A 292 5.82 -19.46 -20.74
C LYS A 292 7.10 -19.80 -19.98
N ILE A 293 6.99 -20.04 -18.67
CA ILE A 293 8.13 -20.27 -17.81
C ILE A 293 8.58 -21.73 -17.92
N ILE A 294 9.86 -21.91 -18.20
CA ILE A 294 10.51 -23.22 -18.23
C ILE A 294 11.10 -23.45 -16.84
N THR A 295 10.81 -24.61 -16.26
CA THR A 295 11.32 -25.05 -14.97
C THR A 295 12.58 -25.90 -15.10
N GLY A 296 13.42 -25.84 -14.09
CA GLY A 296 14.66 -26.63 -14.03
C GLY A 296 15.25 -26.66 -12.61
N PRO A 297 16.40 -27.29 -12.43
CA PRO A 297 17.10 -27.25 -11.16
C PRO A 297 17.65 -25.84 -10.87
N VAL A 298 17.50 -25.37 -9.66
CA VAL A 298 18.01 -24.06 -9.23
C VAL A 298 18.79 -24.19 -7.92
N LYS A 299 19.59 -23.16 -7.64
CA LYS A 299 20.23 -22.96 -6.35
C LYS A 299 19.56 -21.81 -5.62
N ILE A 300 19.54 -21.91 -4.28
CA ILE A 300 19.07 -20.86 -3.40
C ILE A 300 20.26 -20.22 -2.72
N ARG A 301 20.17 -18.93 -2.51
CA ARG A 301 21.12 -18.21 -1.68
C ARG A 301 20.43 -17.05 -0.97
N MET A 302 20.78 -16.84 0.28
CA MET A 302 20.24 -15.76 1.08
C MET A 302 21.36 -14.91 1.67
N VAL A 303 21.17 -13.61 1.64
CA VAL A 303 22.05 -12.61 2.25
C VAL A 303 21.20 -11.67 3.10
N VAL A 304 21.61 -11.45 4.33
CA VAL A 304 20.90 -10.58 5.28
C VAL A 304 21.81 -9.42 5.68
N LYS A 305 21.28 -8.20 5.69
CA LYS A 305 21.95 -7.00 6.13
C LYS A 305 21.09 -6.28 7.17
N ASN A 306 21.68 -6.05 8.33
CA ASN A 306 21.13 -5.18 9.36
C ASN A 306 21.74 -3.80 9.22
N ILE A 307 20.91 -2.81 9.10
CA ILE A 307 21.27 -1.41 8.86
C ILE A 307 20.48 -0.50 9.79
N ALA A 308 20.80 0.78 9.78
CA ALA A 308 20.00 1.79 10.46
C ALA A 308 19.76 2.97 9.52
N PHE A 309 18.50 3.37 9.39
CA PHE A 309 18.12 4.54 8.62
C PHE A 309 18.02 5.77 9.53
N PRO A 310 18.48 6.95 9.09
CA PRO A 310 18.32 8.17 9.84
C PRO A 310 16.85 8.63 9.81
N PHE A 311 16.37 9.10 10.97
CA PHE A 311 15.09 9.80 11.03
C PHE A 311 15.19 11.18 10.39
N ARG A 312 14.10 11.66 9.83
CA ARG A 312 13.98 13.03 9.37
C ARG A 312 14.00 14.01 10.55
N THR A 313 14.65 15.15 10.35
CA THR A 313 14.78 16.21 11.35
C THR A 313 14.04 17.50 10.97
N ASP A 314 13.38 17.50 9.80
CA ASP A 314 12.72 18.67 9.24
C ASP A 314 11.23 18.81 9.67
N ILE A 315 10.69 17.83 10.39
CA ILE A 315 9.27 17.82 10.83
C ILE A 315 8.87 19.12 11.54
N PRO A 316 9.62 19.65 12.52
CA PRO A 316 9.26 20.89 13.19
C PRO A 316 9.20 22.10 12.25
N ASN A 317 10.13 22.15 11.28
CA ASN A 317 10.14 23.21 10.26
C ASN A 317 8.98 23.07 9.30
N TYR A 318 8.63 21.83 8.91
CA TYR A 318 7.49 21.57 8.03
C TYR A 318 6.17 21.95 8.71
N ILE A 319 5.98 21.57 9.97
CA ILE A 319 4.82 22.01 10.79
C ILE A 319 4.74 23.54 10.86
N THR A 320 5.89 24.20 11.06
CA THR A 320 5.94 25.67 11.12
C THR A 320 5.50 26.31 9.81
N ALA A 321 5.97 25.80 8.68
CA ALA A 321 5.57 26.28 7.35
C ALA A 321 4.06 26.08 7.09
N LEU A 322 3.51 24.90 7.43
CA LEU A 322 2.07 24.63 7.32
C LEU A 322 1.23 25.56 8.21
N LYS A 323 1.69 25.88 9.43
CA LYS A 323 1.01 26.84 10.32
C LYS A 323 1.05 28.27 9.77
N GLN A 324 2.14 28.66 9.13
CA GLN A 324 2.23 29.97 8.45
C GLN A 324 1.27 30.05 7.27
N GLU A 325 1.21 29.01 6.44
CA GLU A 325 0.21 28.89 5.38
C GLU A 325 -1.20 28.94 5.92
N GLN A 326 -1.50 28.21 7.00
CA GLN A 326 -2.80 28.23 7.70
C GLN A 326 -3.19 29.64 8.15
N ALA A 327 -2.26 30.39 8.71
CA ALA A 327 -2.49 31.79 9.13
C ALA A 327 -2.81 32.70 7.91
N ALA A 328 -2.09 32.53 6.80
CA ALA A 328 -2.35 33.27 5.57
C ALA A 328 -3.72 32.94 4.96
N LEU A 329 -4.08 31.65 4.92
CA LEU A 329 -5.40 31.20 4.48
C LEU A 329 -6.52 31.77 5.38
N THR A 330 -6.33 31.73 6.71
CA THR A 330 -7.28 32.33 7.67
C THR A 330 -7.44 33.83 7.43
N ALA A 331 -6.34 34.55 7.22
CA ALA A 331 -6.39 35.98 6.90
C ALA A 331 -7.15 36.28 5.59
N SER A 332 -7.04 35.40 4.59
CA SER A 332 -7.77 35.58 3.31
C SER A 332 -9.29 35.40 3.46
N LEU A 333 -9.74 34.68 4.51
CA LEU A 333 -11.15 34.50 4.83
C LEU A 333 -11.75 35.70 5.59
N ASN A 334 -10.92 36.54 6.24
CA ASN A 334 -11.32 37.71 7.01
C ASN A 334 -11.75 38.88 6.11
N THR A 335 -12.75 38.66 5.27
CA THR A 335 -13.42 39.74 4.52
C THR A 335 -14.74 40.11 5.21
N ALA A 336 -15.10 41.39 5.12
CA ALA A 336 -16.23 42.00 5.82
C ALA A 336 -17.49 41.12 5.90
N TYR A 337 -18.01 40.94 7.08
CA TYR A 337 -19.17 40.10 7.45
C TYR A 337 -20.46 40.41 6.68
N ALA A 338 -20.51 41.51 5.95
CA ALA A 338 -21.78 42.12 5.54
C ALA A 338 -22.52 41.43 4.39
N HIS A 339 -21.86 40.52 3.61
CA HIS A 339 -22.50 39.94 2.41
C HIS A 339 -21.95 38.54 2.07
N LEU A 340 -22.01 37.61 3.01
CA LEU A 340 -21.62 36.25 2.74
C LEU A 340 -22.84 35.40 2.38
N LEU A 341 -22.85 34.80 1.17
CA LEU A 341 -23.84 33.79 0.83
C LEU A 341 -23.75 32.62 1.84
N SER A 342 -24.90 32.23 2.39
CA SER A 342 -25.05 30.95 3.08
C SER A 342 -25.18 29.83 2.03
N PHE A 343 -25.01 28.59 2.46
CA PHE A 343 -25.21 27.44 1.55
C PHE A 343 -26.63 27.41 0.96
N LYS A 344 -27.65 27.80 1.74
CA LYS A 344 -29.04 27.89 1.29
C LYS A 344 -29.25 28.91 0.17
N GLU A 345 -28.51 29.99 0.18
CA GLU A 345 -28.57 31.04 -0.86
C GLU A 345 -27.70 30.70 -2.06
N PHE A 346 -26.51 30.14 -1.80
CA PHE A 346 -25.56 29.72 -2.82
C PHE A 346 -26.12 28.65 -3.76
N LEU A 347 -26.68 27.55 -3.21
CA LEU A 347 -27.06 26.41 -4.02
C LEU A 347 -28.09 26.70 -5.10
N PRO A 348 -29.25 27.36 -4.82
CA PRO A 348 -30.21 27.68 -5.85
C PRO A 348 -29.67 28.71 -6.83
N LEU A 349 -28.84 29.68 -6.35
CA LEU A 349 -28.20 30.64 -7.21
C LEU A 349 -27.20 29.98 -8.17
N TYR A 350 -26.35 29.10 -7.66
CA TYR A 350 -25.41 28.32 -8.47
C TYR A 350 -26.12 27.49 -9.54
N LEU A 351 -27.17 26.76 -9.17
CA LEU A 351 -27.95 25.94 -10.10
C LEU A 351 -28.61 26.79 -11.20
N LYS A 352 -29.14 27.95 -10.85
CA LYS A 352 -29.72 28.87 -11.82
C LYS A 352 -28.72 29.20 -12.94
N TYR A 353 -27.48 29.57 -12.60
CA TYR A 353 -26.46 29.95 -13.57
C TYR A 353 -25.77 28.77 -14.26
N ALA A 354 -25.70 27.61 -13.60
CA ALA A 354 -25.13 26.41 -14.20
C ALA A 354 -26.06 25.78 -15.24
N LEU A 355 -27.38 25.78 -14.99
CA LEU A 355 -28.36 25.21 -15.91
C LEU A 355 -28.64 26.08 -17.14
N ASN A 356 -28.58 27.40 -17.00
CA ASN A 356 -28.79 28.31 -18.11
C ASN A 356 -27.82 29.53 -18.02
N PRO A 357 -26.59 29.38 -18.55
CA PRO A 357 -25.57 30.44 -18.43
C PRO A 357 -25.92 31.75 -19.15
N ASP A 358 -26.63 31.68 -20.27
CA ASP A 358 -26.90 32.88 -21.10
C ASP A 358 -28.12 33.63 -20.59
N TYR A 359 -29.17 32.89 -20.22
CA TYR A 359 -30.43 33.44 -19.73
C TYR A 359 -30.83 32.74 -18.42
N PRO A 360 -30.20 33.08 -17.29
CA PRO A 360 -30.39 32.36 -16.03
C PRO A 360 -31.79 32.45 -15.43
N SER A 361 -32.58 33.40 -15.85
CA SER A 361 -34.01 33.49 -15.49
C SER A 361 -34.88 32.79 -16.52
N HIS A 362 -35.94 32.08 -16.03
CA HIS A 362 -36.97 31.51 -16.89
C HIS A 362 -37.78 32.61 -17.66
N LEU A 363 -37.65 33.86 -17.27
CA LEU A 363 -38.28 35.02 -17.91
C LEU A 363 -37.31 35.68 -18.94
N SER A 364 -36.76 34.89 -19.86
CA SER A 364 -35.76 35.31 -20.85
C SER A 364 -36.21 36.50 -21.71
N PHE A 365 -37.53 36.65 -21.94
CA PHE A 365 -38.06 37.82 -22.65
C PHE A 365 -37.72 39.16 -22.00
N ARG A 366 -37.48 39.20 -20.69
CA ARG A 366 -37.02 40.40 -19.98
C ARG A 366 -35.64 40.83 -20.41
N TYR A 367 -34.71 39.90 -20.64
CA TYR A 367 -33.37 40.18 -21.15
C TYR A 367 -33.45 40.81 -22.55
N LEU A 368 -34.28 40.25 -23.42
CA LEU A 368 -34.45 40.75 -24.77
C LEU A 368 -35.04 42.17 -24.75
N ARG A 369 -36.06 42.40 -23.93
CA ARG A 369 -36.68 43.72 -23.80
C ARG A 369 -35.77 44.75 -23.16
N ALA A 370 -35.03 44.39 -22.14
CA ALA A 370 -34.03 45.26 -21.52
C ALA A 370 -32.96 45.69 -22.54
N ALA A 371 -32.46 44.73 -23.34
CA ALA A 371 -31.50 45.01 -24.40
C ALA A 371 -32.06 46.00 -25.46
N GLU A 372 -33.34 45.82 -25.90
CA GLU A 372 -34.01 46.75 -26.81
C GLU A 372 -34.14 48.18 -26.25
N CYS A 373 -34.30 48.29 -24.93
CA CYS A 373 -34.43 49.58 -24.24
C CYS A 373 -33.08 50.17 -23.80
N GLY A 374 -31.97 49.48 -24.05
CA GLY A 374 -30.65 49.90 -23.57
C GLY A 374 -30.46 49.75 -22.04
N ASP A 375 -31.31 48.96 -21.37
CA ASP A 375 -31.23 48.70 -19.93
C ASP A 375 -30.34 47.48 -19.62
N ASN A 376 -29.22 47.70 -18.94
CA ASN A 376 -28.26 46.67 -18.55
C ASN A 376 -28.47 46.15 -17.13
N SER A 377 -29.48 46.63 -16.39
CA SER A 377 -29.64 46.34 -14.96
C SER A 377 -29.72 44.84 -14.63
N ILE A 378 -30.43 44.06 -15.45
CA ILE A 378 -30.58 42.58 -15.28
C ILE A 378 -29.21 41.88 -15.46
N LYS A 379 -28.46 42.30 -16.49
CA LYS A 379 -27.14 41.73 -16.77
C LYS A 379 -26.14 42.08 -15.67
N GLU A 380 -26.15 43.32 -15.20
CA GLU A 380 -25.31 43.74 -14.08
C GLU A 380 -25.64 43.00 -12.78
N GLU A 381 -26.90 42.67 -12.54
CA GLU A 381 -27.31 41.83 -11.40
C GLU A 381 -26.79 40.41 -11.54
N ASP A 382 -26.90 39.82 -12.73
CA ASP A 382 -26.35 38.49 -13.00
C ASP A 382 -24.83 38.45 -12.85
N ASP A 383 -24.13 39.49 -13.29
CA ASP A 383 -22.67 39.58 -13.13
C ASP A 383 -22.27 39.70 -11.65
N ARG A 384 -23.02 40.46 -10.83
CA ARG A 384 -22.83 40.52 -9.38
C ARG A 384 -23.06 39.13 -8.74
N ASN A 385 -24.13 38.44 -9.11
CA ASN A 385 -24.45 37.11 -8.60
C ASN A 385 -23.35 36.09 -8.95
N ARG A 386 -22.83 36.12 -10.17
CA ARG A 386 -21.70 35.25 -10.59
C ARG A 386 -20.44 35.54 -9.76
N LEU A 387 -20.16 36.80 -9.47
CA LEU A 387 -19.05 37.20 -8.62
C LEU A 387 -19.21 36.65 -7.20
N GLU A 388 -20.42 36.73 -6.63
CA GLU A 388 -20.68 36.19 -5.29
C GLU A 388 -20.60 34.67 -5.25
N ILE A 389 -21.07 33.96 -6.28
CA ILE A 389 -20.88 32.51 -6.45
C ILE A 389 -19.39 32.17 -6.47
N LYS A 390 -18.59 32.89 -7.28
CA LYS A 390 -17.15 32.69 -7.35
C LYS A 390 -16.48 32.89 -6.00
N LYS A 391 -16.78 33.98 -5.30
CA LYS A 391 -16.25 34.23 -3.95
C LYS A 391 -16.59 33.11 -2.96
N TYR A 392 -17.82 32.59 -3.03
CA TYR A 392 -18.23 31.47 -2.18
C TYR A 392 -17.40 30.24 -2.46
N LEU A 393 -17.23 29.83 -3.72
CA LEU A 393 -16.42 28.69 -4.13
C LEU A 393 -14.94 28.85 -3.73
N ASP A 394 -14.38 30.05 -3.90
CA ASP A 394 -12.99 30.31 -3.50
C ASP A 394 -12.79 30.15 -1.99
N ARG A 395 -13.79 30.54 -1.17
CA ARG A 395 -13.77 30.31 0.28
C ARG A 395 -13.84 28.82 0.63
N ILE A 396 -14.69 28.04 -0.04
CA ILE A 396 -14.77 26.60 0.17
C ILE A 396 -13.40 25.95 -0.10
N LYS A 397 -12.76 26.30 -1.23
CA LYS A 397 -11.40 25.80 -1.54
C LYS A 397 -10.39 26.18 -0.47
N THR A 398 -10.46 27.39 0.05
CA THR A 398 -9.59 27.85 1.16
C THR A 398 -9.81 27.01 2.42
N MET A 399 -11.06 26.77 2.82
CA MET A 399 -11.38 25.95 4.00
C MET A 399 -10.95 24.49 3.82
N GLU A 400 -11.11 23.92 2.63
CA GLU A 400 -10.62 22.58 2.30
C GLU A 400 -9.09 22.49 2.41
N GLN A 401 -8.36 23.52 1.93
CA GLN A 401 -6.91 23.57 2.09
C GLN A 401 -6.49 23.68 3.56
N MET A 402 -7.20 24.47 4.35
CA MET A 402 -6.97 24.57 5.79
C MET A 402 -7.18 23.21 6.49
N THR A 403 -8.22 22.47 6.12
CA THR A 403 -8.49 21.14 6.67
C THR A 403 -7.36 20.15 6.30
N ARG A 404 -6.90 20.18 5.05
CA ARG A 404 -5.76 19.34 4.62
C ARG A 404 -4.48 19.69 5.37
N ASN A 405 -4.20 20.96 5.59
CA ASN A 405 -3.03 21.39 6.36
C ASN A 405 -3.11 20.92 7.82
N GLU A 406 -4.29 20.99 8.44
CA GLU A 406 -4.48 20.48 9.82
C GLU A 406 -4.27 18.97 9.92
N LEU A 407 -4.77 18.19 8.94
CA LEU A 407 -4.51 16.75 8.86
C LEU A 407 -3.01 16.48 8.74
N LYS A 408 -2.28 17.15 7.83
CA LYS A 408 -0.83 17.01 7.70
C LYS A 408 -0.09 17.37 8.98
N ILE A 409 -0.47 18.45 9.66
CA ILE A 409 0.12 18.86 10.94
C ILE A 409 -0.12 17.77 12.00
N SER A 410 -1.33 17.20 12.06
CA SER A 410 -1.65 16.13 13.00
C SER A 410 -0.80 14.88 12.75
N MET A 411 -0.66 14.47 11.50
CA MET A 411 0.17 13.33 11.10
C MET A 411 1.65 13.54 11.44
N LEU A 412 2.19 14.70 11.06
CA LEU A 412 3.58 15.06 11.36
C LEU A 412 3.87 15.12 12.86
N LYS A 413 2.93 15.59 13.69
CA LYS A 413 3.07 15.55 15.15
C LYS A 413 3.16 14.12 15.68
N LYS A 414 2.32 13.19 15.18
CA LYS A 414 2.40 11.78 15.56
C LYS A 414 3.75 11.17 15.17
N HIS A 415 4.27 11.49 13.99
CA HIS A 415 5.59 11.02 13.57
C HIS A 415 6.70 11.57 14.47
N GLN A 416 6.63 12.84 14.85
CA GLN A 416 7.58 13.43 15.79
C GLN A 416 7.52 12.74 17.15
N GLU A 417 6.31 12.47 17.68
CA GLU A 417 6.11 11.73 18.94
C GLU A 417 6.75 10.34 18.89
N VAL A 418 6.58 9.61 17.76
CA VAL A 418 7.22 8.31 17.56
C VAL A 418 8.75 8.42 17.55
N ILE A 419 9.31 9.40 16.85
CA ILE A 419 10.76 9.63 16.81
C ILE A 419 11.30 9.96 18.20
N ASP A 420 10.60 10.82 18.93
CA ASP A 420 10.97 11.22 20.29
C ASP A 420 10.88 10.04 21.28
N GLU A 421 9.87 9.17 21.15
CA GLU A 421 9.70 7.95 21.97
C GLU A 421 10.85 6.96 21.73
N ILE A 422 11.27 6.78 20.49
CA ILE A 422 12.40 5.90 20.14
C ILE A 422 13.71 6.45 20.72
N GLY A 423 13.87 7.77 20.77
CA GLY A 423 14.96 8.45 21.46
C GLY A 423 16.35 8.23 20.85
N THR A 424 16.44 7.67 19.62
CA THR A 424 17.68 7.48 18.86
C THR A 424 17.57 8.19 17.51
N PRO A 425 18.71 8.67 16.95
CA PRO A 425 18.68 9.39 15.68
C PRO A 425 18.41 8.50 14.46
N THR A 426 18.39 7.19 14.66
CA THR A 426 18.22 6.19 13.60
C THR A 426 17.28 5.07 14.01
N ILE A 427 16.70 4.42 13.02
CA ILE A 427 15.82 3.25 13.18
C ILE A 427 16.47 2.02 12.52
N PRO A 428 16.60 0.89 13.25
CA PRO A 428 17.14 -0.34 12.67
C PRO A 428 16.18 -0.92 11.63
N ALA A 429 16.76 -1.49 10.59
CA ALA A 429 16.05 -2.18 9.52
C ALA A 429 16.83 -3.41 9.06
N GLU A 430 16.14 -4.43 8.64
CA GLU A 430 16.69 -5.64 8.02
C GLU A 430 16.34 -5.66 6.54
N ILE A 431 17.33 -5.82 5.68
CA ILE A 431 17.17 -6.03 4.25
C ILE A 431 17.72 -7.40 3.90
N GLN A 432 16.92 -8.22 3.26
CA GLN A 432 17.32 -9.55 2.80
C GLN A 432 17.38 -9.58 1.28
N GLY A 433 18.34 -10.31 0.74
CA GLY A 433 18.38 -10.72 -0.67
C GLY A 433 18.16 -12.23 -0.76
N VAL A 434 17.08 -12.66 -1.37
CA VAL A 434 16.76 -14.06 -1.58
C VAL A 434 16.93 -14.37 -3.06
N LYS A 435 17.97 -15.11 -3.41
CA LYS A 435 18.24 -15.55 -4.79
C LYS A 435 17.69 -16.96 -5.00
N ILE A 436 16.91 -17.13 -6.06
CA ILE A 436 16.38 -18.40 -6.50
C ILE A 436 16.67 -18.52 -8.00
N GLY A 437 17.69 -19.31 -8.35
CA GLY A 437 18.18 -19.38 -9.73
C GLY A 437 18.65 -18.01 -10.26
N GLU A 438 18.02 -17.48 -11.31
CA GLU A 438 18.31 -16.19 -11.92
C GLU A 438 17.47 -15.02 -11.37
N CYS A 439 16.66 -15.28 -10.35
CA CYS A 439 15.81 -14.29 -9.69
C CYS A 439 16.37 -13.87 -8.35
N VAL A 440 16.25 -12.58 -8.03
CA VAL A 440 16.52 -12.03 -6.70
C VAL A 440 15.33 -11.23 -6.21
N PHE A 441 14.89 -11.54 -5.01
CA PHE A 441 13.95 -10.72 -4.25
C PHE A 441 14.73 -9.93 -3.22
N ILE A 442 14.49 -8.62 -3.15
CA ILE A 442 15.00 -7.72 -2.10
C ILE A 442 13.85 -7.40 -1.17
N THR A 443 13.93 -7.83 0.08
CA THR A 443 12.91 -7.48 1.08
C THR A 443 13.15 -6.08 1.63
N ALA A 444 12.07 -5.38 1.96
CA ALA A 444 12.15 -4.08 2.61
C ALA A 444 11.01 -3.95 3.64
N PRO A 445 11.29 -3.49 4.88
CA PRO A 445 10.26 -3.27 5.90
C PRO A 445 9.56 -1.92 5.70
N MET A 446 9.26 -1.55 4.46
CA MET A 446 8.71 -0.23 4.09
C MET A 446 7.79 -0.36 2.89
N GLU A 447 6.93 0.64 2.71
CA GLU A 447 6.21 0.87 1.47
C GLU A 447 7.13 1.59 0.47
N ILE A 448 7.87 0.79 -0.31
CA ILE A 448 8.77 1.29 -1.35
C ILE A 448 7.93 1.89 -2.49
N LEU A 449 8.29 3.10 -2.94
CA LEU A 449 7.64 3.72 -4.08
C LEU A 449 8.20 3.18 -5.42
N THR A 450 7.39 3.30 -6.46
CA THR A 450 7.66 2.72 -7.79
C THR A 450 9.03 3.10 -8.37
N GLU A 451 9.44 4.37 -8.29
CA GLU A 451 10.73 4.81 -8.86
C GLU A 451 11.93 4.16 -8.17
N VAL A 452 11.86 3.97 -6.84
CA VAL A 452 12.90 3.22 -6.09
C VAL A 452 12.98 1.76 -6.56
N GLY A 453 11.81 1.15 -6.81
CA GLY A 453 11.73 -0.20 -7.38
C GLY A 453 12.42 -0.29 -8.75
N PHE A 454 12.20 0.68 -9.63
CA PHE A 454 12.88 0.76 -10.92
C PHE A 454 14.40 0.90 -10.80
N ASP A 455 14.87 1.74 -9.88
CA ASP A 455 16.29 1.93 -9.68
C ASP A 455 16.96 0.65 -9.15
N VAL A 456 16.30 -0.10 -8.25
CA VAL A 456 16.76 -1.42 -7.81
C VAL A 456 16.85 -2.41 -8.98
N LYS A 457 15.82 -2.48 -9.83
CA LYS A 457 15.84 -3.31 -11.04
C LYS A 457 16.96 -2.91 -11.98
N LYS A 458 17.15 -1.62 -12.22
CA LYS A 458 18.20 -1.06 -13.12
C LYS A 458 19.62 -1.34 -12.63
N MET A 459 19.86 -1.31 -11.32
CA MET A 459 21.19 -1.58 -10.77
C MET A 459 21.49 -3.07 -10.62
N SER A 460 20.49 -3.92 -10.79
CA SER A 460 20.64 -5.37 -10.60
C SER A 460 21.45 -6.02 -11.71
N PRO A 461 22.37 -6.92 -11.36
CA PRO A 461 23.08 -7.75 -12.32
C PRO A 461 22.32 -9.04 -12.69
N PHE A 462 21.17 -9.29 -12.06
CA PHE A 462 20.39 -10.51 -12.25
C PHE A 462 19.29 -10.28 -13.29
N LYS A 463 18.90 -11.34 -13.98
CA LYS A 463 17.90 -11.28 -15.05
C LYS A 463 16.53 -10.85 -14.54
N HIS A 464 16.16 -11.30 -13.36
CA HIS A 464 14.90 -10.99 -12.70
C HIS A 464 15.18 -10.44 -11.29
N THR A 465 14.66 -9.27 -10.99
CA THR A 465 14.84 -8.63 -9.68
C THR A 465 13.55 -7.95 -9.26
N TYR A 466 13.10 -8.27 -8.06
CA TYR A 466 11.84 -7.77 -7.52
C TYR A 466 12.03 -7.28 -6.09
N ILE A 467 11.29 -6.23 -5.73
CA ILE A 467 11.16 -5.79 -4.34
C ILE A 467 10.05 -6.62 -3.69
N ALA A 468 10.28 -7.12 -2.49
CA ALA A 468 9.26 -7.61 -1.58
C ALA A 468 9.08 -6.59 -0.45
N SER A 469 8.21 -5.62 -0.67
CA SER A 469 7.88 -4.57 0.30
C SER A 469 7.15 -5.15 1.51
N ILE A 470 7.12 -4.39 2.61
CA ILE A 470 6.38 -4.72 3.84
C ILE A 470 6.75 -6.12 4.35
N SER A 471 8.05 -6.37 4.36
CA SER A 471 8.62 -7.66 4.78
C SER A 471 9.50 -7.49 6.01
N ASN A 472 9.34 -8.39 7.00
CA ASN A 472 10.10 -8.47 8.26
C ASN A 472 9.98 -7.24 9.18
N GLY A 473 9.05 -6.33 8.91
CA GLY A 473 8.80 -5.13 9.68
C GLY A 473 8.01 -4.10 8.90
N TYR A 474 7.79 -2.92 9.53
CA TYR A 474 7.08 -1.82 8.89
C TYR A 474 7.59 -0.46 9.38
N LEU A 475 8.14 0.33 8.48
CA LEU A 475 8.73 1.65 8.72
C LEU A 475 8.03 2.78 7.95
N HIS A 476 6.76 2.60 7.59
CA HIS A 476 5.98 3.52 6.75
C HIS A 476 6.53 3.68 5.32
N TYR A 477 6.24 4.81 4.68
CA TYR A 477 6.62 5.07 3.29
C TYR A 477 8.12 5.34 3.12
N ALA A 478 8.62 4.98 1.96
CA ALA A 478 9.99 5.20 1.56
C ALA A 478 10.05 5.87 0.17
N PRO A 479 9.76 7.20 0.11
CA PRO A 479 9.79 7.97 -1.14
C PRO A 479 11.23 8.26 -1.59
N PRO A 480 11.48 8.41 -2.90
CA PRO A 480 12.75 8.91 -3.42
C PRO A 480 13.17 10.22 -2.74
N ALA A 481 14.47 10.41 -2.53
CA ALA A 481 15.00 11.62 -1.90
C ALA A 481 14.58 12.91 -2.65
N SER A 482 14.43 12.83 -3.97
CA SER A 482 13.97 13.93 -4.81
C SER A 482 12.55 14.40 -4.50
N TYR A 483 11.68 13.54 -3.94
CA TYR A 483 10.29 13.86 -3.63
C TYR A 483 10.13 14.76 -2.39
N TYR A 484 11.08 14.76 -1.47
CA TYR A 484 10.99 15.58 -0.25
C TYR A 484 10.80 17.07 -0.52
N ARG A 485 11.34 17.57 -1.64
CA ARG A 485 11.15 18.96 -2.06
C ARG A 485 9.81 19.21 -2.77
N ARG A 486 9.21 18.15 -3.30
CA ARG A 486 7.94 18.23 -4.04
C ARG A 486 6.73 18.07 -3.10
N GLY A 487 6.92 17.43 -1.95
CA GLY A 487 5.86 17.13 -0.99
C GLY A 487 5.04 15.90 -1.40
N GLY A 488 3.79 15.87 -1.00
CA GLY A 488 2.88 14.75 -1.25
C GLY A 488 2.57 13.95 0.02
N TYR A 489 1.65 13.01 -0.11
CA TYR A 489 1.18 12.18 1.00
C TYR A 489 2.30 11.28 1.53
N GLU A 490 3.00 10.58 0.65
CA GLU A 490 4.05 9.63 0.98
C GLU A 490 5.24 10.29 1.70
N VAL A 491 5.54 11.53 1.34
CA VAL A 491 6.56 12.33 2.04
C VAL A 491 6.07 12.76 3.44
N THR A 492 4.79 13.08 3.57
CA THR A 492 4.22 13.45 4.88
C THR A 492 4.20 12.24 5.82
N GLU A 493 3.90 11.04 5.30
CA GLU A 493 3.86 9.79 6.05
C GLU A 493 5.22 9.09 6.21
N CYS A 494 6.31 9.68 5.72
CA CYS A 494 7.65 9.12 5.85
C CYS A 494 8.33 9.55 7.15
N LEU A 495 8.91 8.59 7.87
CA LEU A 495 9.72 8.83 9.08
C LEU A 495 11.21 9.09 8.76
N LEU A 496 11.65 8.68 7.59
CA LEU A 496 13.07 8.62 7.24
C LEU A 496 13.57 9.94 6.65
N ALA A 497 14.83 10.27 6.92
CA ALA A 497 15.50 11.37 6.22
C ALA A 497 15.82 11.00 4.77
N PRO A 498 15.94 11.96 3.82
CA PRO A 498 16.25 11.66 2.42
C PRO A 498 17.47 10.75 2.18
N ALA A 499 18.44 10.78 3.09
CA ALA A 499 19.64 9.94 3.03
C ALA A 499 19.36 8.42 3.13
N TRP A 500 18.15 8.02 3.52
CA TRP A 500 17.75 6.61 3.56
C TRP A 500 17.95 5.92 2.21
N GLU A 501 17.66 6.63 1.11
CA GLU A 501 17.72 6.10 -0.26
C GLU A 501 19.12 5.65 -0.65
N ASP A 502 20.12 6.50 -0.43
CA ASP A 502 21.54 6.17 -0.70
C ASP A 502 22.00 4.99 0.16
N ILE A 503 21.60 4.95 1.44
CA ILE A 503 21.92 3.83 2.34
C ILE A 503 21.30 2.55 1.82
N PHE A 504 20.04 2.57 1.42
CA PHE A 504 19.32 1.43 0.87
C PHE A 504 19.98 0.92 -0.41
N TYR A 505 20.26 1.81 -1.38
CA TYR A 505 20.91 1.42 -2.64
C TYR A 505 22.31 0.83 -2.41
N ASN A 506 23.09 1.36 -1.49
CA ASN A 506 24.39 0.80 -1.16
C ASN A 506 24.29 -0.59 -0.55
N VAL A 507 23.31 -0.81 0.32
CA VAL A 507 23.05 -2.14 0.91
C VAL A 507 22.59 -3.12 -0.15
N VAL A 508 21.69 -2.73 -1.04
CA VAL A 508 21.20 -3.57 -2.14
C VAL A 508 22.34 -3.97 -3.07
N LYS A 509 23.24 -3.04 -3.43
CA LYS A 509 24.45 -3.34 -4.22
C LYS A 509 25.34 -4.36 -3.51
N ASN A 510 25.59 -4.19 -2.22
CA ASN A 510 26.37 -5.14 -1.43
C ASN A 510 25.72 -6.54 -1.40
N ILE A 511 24.40 -6.61 -1.26
CA ILE A 511 23.65 -7.86 -1.35
C ILE A 511 23.83 -8.50 -2.73
N PHE A 512 23.67 -7.75 -3.81
CA PHE A 512 23.90 -8.26 -5.16
C PHE A 512 25.32 -8.81 -5.36
N ASP A 513 26.33 -8.12 -4.87
CA ASP A 513 27.74 -8.55 -5.00
C ASP A 513 28.03 -9.83 -4.19
N GLU A 514 27.37 -10.01 -3.05
CA GLU A 514 27.46 -11.25 -2.29
C GLU A 514 26.68 -12.41 -2.93
N LEU A 515 25.53 -12.15 -3.54
CA LEU A 515 24.72 -13.15 -4.24
C LEU A 515 25.31 -13.61 -5.56
N LYS A 516 26.26 -12.85 -6.16
CA LYS A 516 27.02 -13.26 -7.36
C LYS A 516 28.09 -14.31 -7.06
N LYS A 517 28.68 -14.28 -5.87
CA LYS A 517 29.71 -15.23 -5.44
C LYS A 517 29.12 -16.63 -5.23
#